data_a9879492fe360ffa06b1f7f1982157b9
#
_entry.id   a9879492fe360ffa06b1f7f1982157b9
#
_cell.length_a   1.000
_cell.length_b   1.000
_cell.length_c   1.000
_cell.angle_alpha   90.00
_cell.angle_beta   90.00
_cell.angle_gamma   90.00
#
_symmetry.space_group_name_H-M   'P 1'
#
loop_
_entity.id
_entity.type
_entity.pdbx_description
1 polymer ?
#
loop_
_entity_poly.entity_id
_entity_poly.type
_entity_poly.pdbx_seq_one_letter_code
_entity_poly.pdbx_strand_id
1 'polypeptide(L)'
;MVAVCAIAGSAALRAQQAADVPAGDAARGRTLVESNQCFDCHRIADRGSRLGPNLSDIGSRRTPDRLRQALVAPDEEVAPENRFVRLVTKQGATITGRLLNQDSFSVQLITPKDELKTYMRAALREFAIVDKGLMPTVEGKLTDQQIADIVAYLASLKATSTGASY
;
A
#
# COMPACT_ATOMS: atom_id res chain seq x y z
N MET A 1 -22.07 -27.43 -54.57
CA MET A 1 -22.77 -26.74 -53.49
C MET A 1 -21.92 -26.90 -52.25
N VAL A 2 -21.21 -25.85 -51.85
CA VAL A 2 -20.34 -25.84 -50.66
C VAL A 2 -21.03 -24.98 -49.63
N ALA A 3 -21.35 -25.58 -48.48
CA ALA A 3 -21.99 -24.90 -47.37
C ALA A 3 -20.94 -24.17 -46.54
N VAL A 4 -21.04 -22.83 -46.47
CA VAL A 4 -20.26 -21.98 -45.60
C VAL A 4 -20.96 -21.94 -44.22
N CYS A 5 -20.37 -22.55 -43.22
CA CYS A 5 -20.83 -22.49 -41.82
C CYS A 5 -20.21 -21.29 -41.17
N ALA A 6 -20.99 -20.27 -40.81
CA ALA A 6 -20.58 -19.06 -40.18
C ALA A 6 -20.28 -19.32 -38.68
N ILE A 7 -19.02 -19.02 -38.27
CA ILE A 7 -18.61 -19.01 -36.86
C ILE A 7 -18.82 -17.58 -36.33
N ALA A 8 -20.00 -17.33 -35.75
CA ALA A 8 -20.27 -16.10 -35.02
C ALA A 8 -20.66 -16.47 -33.59
N GLY A 9 -19.74 -16.41 -32.63
CA GLY A 9 -20.10 -16.82 -31.26
C GLY A 9 -19.04 -16.66 -30.19
N SER A 10 -18.03 -15.76 -30.31
CA SER A 10 -17.02 -15.69 -29.25
C SER A 10 -16.70 -14.27 -28.72
N ALA A 11 -17.41 -13.25 -29.17
CA ALA A 11 -17.14 -11.87 -28.74
C ALA A 11 -18.02 -11.41 -27.55
N ALA A 12 -19.13 -12.08 -27.28
CA ALA A 12 -20.08 -11.63 -26.26
C ALA A 12 -19.73 -12.02 -24.81
N LEU A 13 -18.88 -13.03 -24.58
CA LEU A 13 -18.54 -13.48 -23.22
C LEU A 13 -17.47 -12.64 -22.52
N ARG A 14 -16.72 -11.81 -23.22
CA ARG A 14 -15.65 -11.00 -22.61
C ARG A 14 -16.13 -9.66 -22.05
N ALA A 15 -17.30 -9.20 -22.42
CA ALA A 15 -17.85 -7.92 -21.96
C ALA A 15 -18.56 -8.02 -20.59
N GLN A 16 -18.86 -9.20 -20.10
CA GLN A 16 -19.62 -9.43 -18.86
C GLN A 16 -18.76 -9.56 -17.60
N GLN A 17 -17.44 -9.67 -17.69
CA GLN A 17 -16.56 -9.80 -16.52
C GLN A 17 -16.02 -8.46 -15.97
N ALA A 18 -16.36 -7.34 -16.59
CA ALA A 18 -15.98 -6.00 -16.10
C ALA A 18 -17.05 -5.33 -15.22
N ALA A 19 -18.14 -6.03 -14.86
CA ALA A 19 -19.38 -5.40 -14.42
C ALA A 19 -19.71 -5.49 -12.93
N ASP A 20 -18.83 -5.97 -12.04
CA ASP A 20 -19.20 -6.19 -10.64
C ASP A 20 -18.23 -5.61 -9.59
N VAL A 21 -17.53 -4.53 -9.87
CA VAL A 21 -16.91 -3.77 -8.78
C VAL A 21 -17.97 -2.79 -8.25
N PRO A 22 -18.49 -2.99 -7.02
CA PRO A 22 -19.52 -2.11 -6.49
C PRO A 22 -19.02 -0.67 -6.40
N ALA A 23 -19.91 0.29 -6.66
CA ALA A 23 -19.61 1.69 -6.47
C ALA A 23 -19.29 1.95 -4.99
N GLY A 24 -18.10 2.52 -4.72
CA GLY A 24 -17.66 2.82 -3.36
C GLY A 24 -18.21 4.14 -2.85
N ASP A 25 -18.44 4.22 -1.54
CA ASP A 25 -18.82 5.42 -0.81
C ASP A 25 -17.66 5.91 0.06
N ALA A 26 -17.18 7.12 -0.22
CA ALA A 26 -16.00 7.67 0.47
C ALA A 26 -16.24 7.95 1.96
N ALA A 27 -17.48 8.27 2.37
CA ALA A 27 -17.79 8.53 3.78
C ALA A 27 -17.74 7.21 4.61
N ARG A 28 -18.34 6.14 4.08
CA ARG A 28 -18.20 4.79 4.68
C ARG A 28 -16.75 4.33 4.66
N GLY A 29 -16.05 4.56 3.55
CA GLY A 29 -14.63 4.22 3.42
C GLY A 29 -13.75 4.89 4.46
N ARG A 30 -14.00 6.16 4.78
CA ARG A 30 -13.33 6.86 5.89
C ARG A 30 -13.54 6.14 7.22
N THR A 31 -14.78 5.80 7.56
CA THR A 31 -15.10 5.07 8.78
C THR A 31 -14.40 3.72 8.83
N LEU A 32 -14.35 3.00 7.69
CA LEU A 32 -13.65 1.73 7.58
C LEU A 32 -12.14 1.86 7.77
N VAL A 33 -11.51 2.89 7.22
CA VAL A 33 -10.07 3.18 7.44
C VAL A 33 -9.80 3.44 8.93
N GLU A 34 -10.69 4.16 9.62
CA GLU A 34 -10.58 4.45 11.05
C GLU A 34 -10.75 3.20 11.92
N SER A 35 -11.68 2.32 11.57
CA SER A 35 -12.01 1.12 12.38
C SER A 35 -11.12 -0.10 12.10
N ASN A 36 -10.40 -0.13 10.98
CA ASN A 36 -9.55 -1.26 10.59
C ASN A 36 -8.05 -1.02 10.84
N GLN A 37 -7.70 -0.19 11.81
CA GLN A 37 -6.33 0.03 12.27
C GLN A 37 -5.34 0.53 11.18
N CYS A 38 -5.85 1.14 10.10
CA CYS A 38 -5.00 1.63 9.03
C CYS A 38 -4.01 2.70 9.52
N PHE A 39 -4.42 3.49 10.52
CA PHE A 39 -3.59 4.52 11.15
C PHE A 39 -2.45 4.00 12.02
N ASP A 40 -2.43 2.71 12.38
CA ASP A 40 -1.31 2.11 13.11
C ASP A 40 -0.04 2.10 12.26
N CYS A 41 -0.20 2.12 10.92
CA CYS A 41 0.90 2.14 9.98
C CYS A 41 0.90 3.37 9.06
N HIS A 42 -0.26 3.85 8.64
CA HIS A 42 -0.39 4.92 7.66
C HIS A 42 -0.72 6.26 8.29
N ARG A 43 -0.26 7.33 7.62
CA ARG A 43 -0.59 8.70 7.97
C ARG A 43 -1.55 9.30 6.93
N ILE A 44 -2.59 9.99 7.41
CA ILE A 44 -3.46 10.84 6.61
C ILE A 44 -3.55 12.20 7.33
N ALA A 45 -3.14 13.27 6.67
CA ALA A 45 -2.96 14.59 7.28
C ALA A 45 -2.06 14.50 8.54
N ASP A 46 -2.56 14.92 9.68
CA ASP A 46 -1.82 14.94 10.95
C ASP A 46 -2.02 13.69 11.81
N ARG A 47 -2.84 12.74 11.35
CA ARG A 47 -3.20 11.54 12.12
C ARG A 47 -2.51 10.29 11.59
N GLY A 48 -2.05 9.43 12.48
CA GLY A 48 -1.49 8.10 12.19
C GLY A 48 0.03 8.06 12.20
N SER A 49 0.56 6.88 11.90
CA SER A 49 1.98 6.54 11.94
C SER A 49 2.69 6.81 10.60
N ARG A 50 4.01 6.97 10.67
CA ARG A 50 4.90 7.09 9.51
C ARG A 50 5.52 5.75 9.10
N LEU A 51 5.14 4.65 9.71
CA LEU A 51 5.68 3.32 9.41
C LEU A 51 5.38 2.90 7.98
N GLY A 52 4.14 3.08 7.52
CA GLY A 52 3.73 2.89 6.13
C GLY A 52 3.81 4.18 5.30
N PRO A 53 3.45 4.12 4.01
CA PRO A 53 3.33 5.28 3.16
C PRO A 53 2.35 6.32 3.70
N ASN A 54 2.66 7.60 3.47
CA ASN A 54 1.70 8.69 3.69
C ASN A 54 0.60 8.61 2.62
N LEU A 55 -0.65 8.58 3.07
CA LEU A 55 -1.85 8.47 2.23
C LEU A 55 -2.57 9.80 2.01
N SER A 56 -2.08 10.92 2.56
CA SER A 56 -2.76 12.22 2.51
C SER A 56 -3.11 12.71 1.11
N ASP A 57 -2.35 12.29 0.10
CA ASP A 57 -2.52 12.66 -1.31
C ASP A 57 -2.53 11.43 -2.23
N ILE A 58 -2.80 10.25 -1.68
CA ILE A 58 -2.62 8.99 -2.41
C ILE A 58 -3.49 8.90 -3.67
N GLY A 59 -4.68 9.47 -3.64
CA GLY A 59 -5.57 9.54 -4.79
C GLY A 59 -5.05 10.41 -5.94
N SER A 60 -4.03 11.26 -5.71
CA SER A 60 -3.32 11.96 -6.79
C SER A 60 -2.21 11.12 -7.41
N ARG A 61 -1.74 10.07 -6.71
CA ARG A 61 -0.58 9.25 -7.09
C ARG A 61 -0.93 7.85 -7.56
N ARG A 62 -2.11 7.35 -7.22
CA ARG A 62 -2.54 5.98 -7.55
C ARG A 62 -3.95 5.98 -8.11
N THR A 63 -4.20 5.12 -9.09
CA THR A 63 -5.54 4.86 -9.62
C THR A 63 -6.35 3.99 -8.66
N PRO A 64 -7.70 4.00 -8.72
CA PRO A 64 -8.54 3.12 -7.91
C PRO A 64 -8.14 1.65 -8.00
N ASP A 65 -7.81 1.13 -9.19
CA ASP A 65 -7.41 -0.26 -9.37
C ASP A 65 -6.11 -0.59 -8.61
N ARG A 66 -5.12 0.33 -8.65
CA ARG A 66 -3.87 0.17 -7.90
C ARG A 66 -4.09 0.28 -6.40
N LEU A 67 -5.03 1.10 -5.95
CA LEU A 67 -5.42 1.17 -4.54
C LEU A 67 -6.10 -0.14 -4.10
N ARG A 68 -7.01 -0.69 -4.92
CA ARG A 68 -7.63 -2.01 -4.66
C ARG A 68 -6.56 -3.11 -4.59
N GLN A 69 -5.66 -3.18 -5.57
CA GLN A 69 -4.58 -4.16 -5.60
C GLN A 69 -3.74 -4.11 -4.33
N ALA A 70 -3.33 -2.91 -3.90
CA ALA A 70 -2.54 -2.73 -2.68
C ALA A 70 -3.27 -3.20 -1.40
N LEU A 71 -4.61 -3.19 -1.38
CA LEU A 71 -5.41 -3.69 -0.27
C LEU A 71 -5.53 -5.22 -0.26
N VAL A 72 -5.76 -5.83 -1.44
CA VAL A 72 -6.02 -7.27 -1.53
C VAL A 72 -4.74 -8.11 -1.72
N ALA A 73 -3.73 -7.55 -2.36
CA ALA A 73 -2.46 -8.23 -2.65
C ALA A 73 -1.26 -7.30 -2.37
N PRO A 74 -1.05 -6.86 -1.11
CA PRO A 74 -0.06 -5.82 -0.76
C PRO A 74 1.40 -6.23 -1.05
N ASP A 75 1.70 -7.51 -1.13
CA ASP A 75 3.04 -8.04 -1.39
C ASP A 75 3.38 -8.17 -2.88
N GLU A 76 2.40 -8.03 -3.79
CA GLU A 76 2.65 -8.13 -5.23
C GLU A 76 3.52 -6.98 -5.76
N GLU A 77 3.39 -5.79 -5.17
CA GLU A 77 4.16 -4.62 -5.57
C GLU A 77 4.56 -3.79 -4.34
N VAL A 78 5.75 -4.07 -3.79
CA VAL A 78 6.34 -3.25 -2.73
C VAL A 78 7.29 -2.24 -3.36
N ALA A 79 6.88 -0.98 -3.43
CA ALA A 79 7.73 0.09 -3.94
C ALA A 79 9.03 0.22 -3.11
N PRO A 80 10.18 0.55 -3.74
CA PRO A 80 11.48 0.61 -3.06
C PRO A 80 11.50 1.44 -1.77
N GLU A 81 10.79 2.57 -1.75
CA GLU A 81 10.66 3.47 -0.61
C GLU A 81 9.81 2.89 0.55
N ASN A 82 9.11 1.80 0.30
CA ASN A 82 8.27 1.12 1.29
C ASN A 82 8.87 -0.21 1.78
N ARG A 83 10.09 -0.52 1.37
CA ARG A 83 10.78 -1.74 1.77
C ARG A 83 11.10 -1.75 3.25
N PHE A 84 10.99 -2.92 3.84
CA PHE A 84 11.40 -3.19 5.20
C PHE A 84 12.80 -3.81 5.22
N VAL A 85 13.51 -3.58 6.31
CA VAL A 85 14.80 -4.23 6.57
C VAL A 85 14.79 -4.91 7.91
N ARG A 86 15.53 -6.01 7.99
CA ARG A 86 15.89 -6.69 9.22
C ARG A 86 17.38 -6.49 9.46
N LEU A 87 17.69 -5.94 10.62
CA LEU A 87 19.06 -5.72 11.09
C LEU A 87 19.32 -6.65 12.28
N VAL A 88 20.54 -7.19 12.38
CA VAL A 88 21.02 -7.85 13.60
C VAL A 88 22.28 -7.13 14.04
N THR A 89 22.28 -6.58 15.24
CA THR A 89 23.46 -5.92 15.81
C THR A 89 24.53 -6.95 16.23
N LYS A 90 25.77 -6.50 16.41
CA LYS A 90 26.85 -7.36 16.95
C LYS A 90 26.54 -7.86 18.37
N GLN A 91 25.69 -7.17 19.12
CA GLN A 91 25.20 -7.58 20.43
C GLN A 91 24.02 -8.56 20.37
N GLY A 92 23.55 -8.92 19.16
CA GLY A 92 22.49 -9.91 18.94
C GLY A 92 21.07 -9.35 18.90
N ALA A 93 20.87 -8.03 19.09
CA ALA A 93 19.53 -7.44 18.97
C ALA A 93 19.06 -7.47 17.52
N THR A 94 17.81 -7.93 17.31
CA THR A 94 17.14 -7.91 16.01
C THR A 94 16.20 -6.70 15.94
N ILE A 95 16.33 -5.92 14.88
CA ILE A 95 15.54 -4.73 14.61
C ILE A 95 14.91 -4.88 13.22
N THR A 96 13.61 -4.64 13.13
CA THR A 96 12.88 -4.56 11.87
C THR A 96 12.24 -3.19 11.74
N GLY A 97 12.26 -2.60 10.55
CA GLY A 97 11.64 -1.32 10.28
C GLY A 97 11.61 -0.99 8.79
N ARG A 98 10.83 0.03 8.45
CA ARG A 98 10.84 0.54 7.07
C ARG A 98 12.13 1.29 6.80
N LEU A 99 12.80 0.90 5.73
CA LEU A 99 14.03 1.56 5.28
C LEU A 99 13.72 2.98 4.80
N LEU A 100 14.41 3.96 5.35
CA LEU A 100 14.31 5.36 4.92
C LEU A 100 15.48 5.76 4.04
N ASN A 101 16.69 5.39 4.47
CA ASN A 101 17.92 5.67 3.74
C ASN A 101 19.00 4.66 4.11
N GLN A 102 19.95 4.45 3.22
CA GLN A 102 21.15 3.68 3.48
C GLN A 102 22.31 4.17 2.62
N ASP A 103 23.49 4.09 3.17
CA ASP A 103 24.77 4.35 2.50
C ASP A 103 25.84 3.31 2.91
N SER A 104 27.11 3.57 2.57
CA SER A 104 28.21 2.67 2.91
C SER A 104 28.49 2.59 4.42
N PHE A 105 28.00 3.55 5.21
CA PHE A 105 28.34 3.71 6.63
C PHE A 105 27.16 3.47 7.55
N SER A 106 25.93 3.81 7.11
CA SER A 106 24.75 3.82 7.96
C SER A 106 23.50 3.26 7.29
N VAL A 107 22.53 2.89 8.11
CA VAL A 107 21.17 2.53 7.75
C VAL A 107 20.21 3.31 8.63
N GLN A 108 19.28 4.02 8.01
CA GLN A 108 18.21 4.76 8.67
C GLN A 108 16.87 4.07 8.42
N LEU A 109 16.13 3.86 9.48
CA LEU A 109 14.82 3.20 9.41
C LEU A 109 13.84 3.81 10.40
N ILE A 110 12.55 3.56 10.16
CA ILE A 110 11.50 3.83 11.12
C ILE A 110 10.98 2.50 11.69
N THR A 111 10.92 2.40 13.02
CA THR A 111 10.49 1.19 13.71
C THR A 111 8.96 1.09 13.76
N PRO A 112 8.38 -0.09 14.06
CA PRO A 112 6.93 -0.23 14.31
C PRO A 112 6.39 0.65 15.45
N LYS A 113 7.27 1.18 16.31
CA LYS A 113 6.90 2.16 17.36
C LYS A 113 6.96 3.62 16.88
N ASP A 114 7.04 3.85 15.57
CA ASP A 114 7.18 5.16 14.94
C ASP A 114 8.46 5.93 15.36
N GLU A 115 9.51 5.20 15.75
CA GLU A 115 10.80 5.78 16.15
C GLU A 115 11.78 5.81 14.97
N LEU A 116 12.36 6.96 14.70
CA LEU A 116 13.46 7.09 13.76
C LEU A 116 14.75 6.56 14.39
N LYS A 117 15.40 5.60 13.76
CA LYS A 117 16.66 5.00 14.21
C LYS A 117 17.71 5.01 13.11
N THR A 118 18.96 5.24 13.54
CA THR A 118 20.13 5.13 12.68
C THR A 118 21.08 4.09 13.28
N TYR A 119 21.56 3.19 12.43
CA TYR A 119 22.55 2.17 12.81
C TYR A 119 23.77 2.31 11.92
N MET A 120 24.96 2.33 12.53
CA MET A 120 26.22 2.24 11.78
C MET A 120 26.38 0.81 11.25
N ARG A 121 26.69 0.63 9.97
CA ARG A 121 26.91 -0.70 9.38
C ARG A 121 27.99 -1.49 10.11
N ALA A 122 29.02 -0.81 10.60
CA ALA A 122 30.08 -1.43 11.42
C ALA A 122 29.56 -2.03 12.74
N ALA A 123 28.41 -1.62 13.25
CA ALA A 123 27.77 -2.20 14.44
C ALA A 123 26.81 -3.36 14.12
N LEU A 124 26.56 -3.64 12.85
CA LEU A 124 25.68 -4.72 12.41
C LEU A 124 26.46 -5.99 12.12
N ARG A 125 25.86 -7.14 12.47
CA ARG A 125 26.25 -8.47 12.03
C ARG A 125 25.51 -8.88 10.75
N GLU A 126 24.24 -8.45 10.63
CA GLU A 126 23.41 -8.76 9.48
C GLU A 126 22.61 -7.54 9.04
N PHE A 127 22.41 -7.42 7.75
CA PHE A 127 21.50 -6.50 7.07
C PHE A 127 20.77 -7.27 5.97
N ALA A 128 19.46 -7.31 6.01
CA ALA A 128 18.66 -7.94 4.97
C ALA A 128 17.44 -7.05 4.63
N ILE A 129 17.18 -6.90 3.33
CA ILE A 129 15.91 -6.37 2.85
C ILE A 129 14.87 -7.47 3.00
N VAL A 130 13.70 -7.13 3.52
CA VAL A 130 12.57 -8.05 3.64
C VAL A 130 11.74 -7.94 2.37
N ASP A 131 11.56 -9.05 1.67
CA ASP A 131 10.87 -9.07 0.36
C ASP A 131 9.36 -8.83 0.46
N LYS A 132 8.78 -9.06 1.65
CA LYS A 132 7.36 -8.82 1.93
C LYS A 132 7.17 -7.54 2.73
N GLY A 133 6.08 -6.84 2.41
CA GLY A 133 5.62 -5.71 3.21
C GLY A 133 5.06 -6.16 4.58
N LEU A 134 4.84 -5.21 5.48
CA LEU A 134 4.12 -5.46 6.75
C LEU A 134 2.62 -5.15 6.62
N MET A 135 2.16 -4.68 5.48
CA MET A 135 0.74 -4.40 5.26
C MET A 135 -0.03 -5.73 5.17
N PRO A 136 -0.98 -5.99 6.08
CA PRO A 136 -1.81 -7.20 5.99
C PRO A 136 -2.80 -7.08 4.83
N THR A 137 -3.08 -8.19 4.16
CA THR A 137 -4.20 -8.22 3.21
C THR A 137 -5.53 -8.03 3.93
N VAL A 138 -6.44 -7.33 3.29
CA VAL A 138 -7.84 -7.21 3.71
C VAL A 138 -8.74 -8.26 3.03
N GLU A 139 -8.20 -9.02 2.07
CA GLU A 139 -8.92 -10.11 1.40
C GLU A 139 -9.42 -11.14 2.41
N GLY A 140 -10.67 -11.53 2.28
CA GLY A 140 -11.34 -12.47 3.20
C GLY A 140 -11.70 -11.88 4.58
N LYS A 141 -11.27 -10.64 4.89
CA LYS A 141 -11.62 -9.91 6.13
C LYS A 141 -12.68 -8.85 5.88
N LEU A 142 -12.66 -8.22 4.72
CA LEU A 142 -13.62 -7.20 4.30
C LEU A 142 -14.38 -7.71 3.07
N THR A 143 -15.64 -7.27 2.95
CA THR A 143 -16.45 -7.54 1.75
C THR A 143 -15.97 -6.69 0.57
N ASP A 144 -16.32 -7.08 -0.65
CA ASP A 144 -16.01 -6.30 -1.85
C ASP A 144 -16.56 -4.88 -1.79
N GLN A 145 -17.75 -4.69 -1.20
CA GLN A 145 -18.33 -3.36 -0.99
C GLN A 145 -17.49 -2.53 -0.01
N GLN A 146 -17.03 -3.10 1.08
CA GLN A 146 -16.18 -2.41 2.05
C GLN A 146 -14.82 -2.03 1.44
N ILE A 147 -14.25 -2.91 0.62
CA ILE A 147 -13.02 -2.62 -0.13
C ILE A 147 -13.26 -1.48 -1.12
N ALA A 148 -14.38 -1.50 -1.86
CA ALA A 148 -14.74 -0.43 -2.78
C ALA A 148 -14.93 0.92 -2.07
N ASP A 149 -15.56 0.91 -0.88
CA ASP A 149 -15.74 2.11 -0.06
C ASP A 149 -14.38 2.69 0.39
N ILE A 150 -13.46 1.83 0.87
CA ILE A 150 -12.09 2.27 1.24
C ILE A 150 -11.36 2.85 0.02
N VAL A 151 -11.44 2.19 -1.14
CA VAL A 151 -10.83 2.68 -2.39
C VAL A 151 -11.40 4.04 -2.77
N ALA A 152 -12.72 4.24 -2.68
CA ALA A 152 -13.36 5.52 -2.96
C ALA A 152 -12.85 6.63 -2.03
N TYR A 153 -12.71 6.35 -0.74
CA TYR A 153 -12.14 7.30 0.22
C TYR A 153 -10.68 7.62 -0.11
N LEU A 154 -9.82 6.62 -0.31
CA LEU A 154 -8.41 6.84 -0.62
C LEU A 154 -8.24 7.58 -1.96
N ALA A 155 -9.05 7.27 -2.96
CA ALA A 155 -9.05 7.97 -4.24
C ALA A 155 -9.50 9.43 -4.14
N SER A 156 -10.29 9.79 -3.13
CA SER A 156 -10.70 11.17 -2.84
C SER A 156 -9.60 12.01 -2.19
N LEU A 157 -8.59 11.39 -1.58
CA LEU A 157 -7.47 12.08 -0.95
C LEU A 157 -6.52 12.64 -2.01
N LYS A 158 -6.70 13.92 -2.34
CA LYS A 158 -5.93 14.64 -3.36
C LYS A 158 -4.93 15.60 -2.72
N ALA A 159 -3.81 15.80 -3.40
CA ALA A 159 -2.91 16.88 -3.05
C ALA A 159 -3.70 18.21 -3.08
N THR A 160 -3.68 18.94 -1.97
CA THR A 160 -4.16 20.33 -1.99
C THR A 160 -3.15 21.13 -2.78
N SER A 161 -3.58 21.72 -3.89
CA SER A 161 -2.77 22.71 -4.61
C SER A 161 -2.72 23.99 -3.75
N THR A 162 -1.94 23.95 -2.66
CA THR A 162 -1.54 25.19 -2.01
C THR A 162 -0.46 25.78 -2.92
N GLY A 163 -0.86 26.72 -3.77
CA GLY A 163 0.06 27.49 -4.59
C GLY A 163 1.04 28.23 -3.68
N ALA A 164 2.18 27.61 -3.43
CA ALA A 164 3.35 28.33 -2.98
C ALA A 164 4.00 28.93 -4.23
N SER A 165 3.55 30.11 -4.61
CA SER A 165 4.36 30.99 -5.44
C SER A 165 5.57 31.41 -4.61
N TYR A 166 6.74 30.91 -4.97
CA TYR A 166 8.03 31.46 -4.56
C TYR A 166 8.52 32.40 -5.65
#